data_6e50feccd3f27ce09accd3302f6b36c1
#
_entry.id   6e50feccd3f27ce09accd3302f6b36c1
#
_cell.length_a   1.000
_cell.length_b   1.000
_cell.length_c   1.000
_cell.angle_alpha   90.00
_cell.angle_beta   90.00
_cell.angle_gamma   90.00
#
_symmetry.space_group_name_H-M   'P 1'
#
loop_
_entity.id
_entity.type
_entity.pdbx_description
1 polymer ?
#
loop_
_entity_poly.entity_id
_entity_poly.type
_entity_poly.pdbx_seq_one_letter_code
_entity_poly.pdbx_strand_id
1 'polypeptide(L)'
;MPTRRRALITAATALITTLALACDEAEFSGSASADVELRGGTGQGGPLFNTSTIFTSEVSAIDTKGQELAGVRLVSVHLLSGAFWKPIDAGSLNVDHGALEATVGGGVPVSAAAFINSRWTFKVNGALLTAKLATVETADAAGLYDPLLLTEMRMLDPDRLVYTFTYLDDKKNVIQTCKPDAVGGARMVIYGDIEVDHQLGSVRERADSLYFGCLSGSIGKTALWGYAPDSPGLPSLTLPAFASATRLVRADYCGDGVAHTEIGNQVTLLDRWLINDFAPLPAFTTEAVWGADGGGAVCLNRIRKTGVTQLTPHVCPDGREIPLCGADAALSDSWDDSFGHIWSKIQ
;
A
#
# COMPACT_ATOMS: atom_id res chain seq x y z
N MET A 1 6.73 54.12 38.74
CA MET A 1 5.93 52.94 39.09
C MET A 1 5.57 52.20 37.80
N PRO A 2 6.17 51.04 37.51
CA PRO A 2 5.79 50.27 36.32
C PRO A 2 4.87 49.12 36.75
N THR A 3 3.74 49.05 36.11
CA THR A 3 2.73 47.99 36.23
C THR A 3 3.18 46.70 35.53
N ARG A 4 3.35 45.65 36.31
CA ARG A 4 3.62 44.27 35.82
C ARG A 4 2.36 43.70 35.23
N ARG A 5 2.38 43.42 33.90
CA ARG A 5 1.41 42.55 33.25
C ARG A 5 1.82 41.09 33.47
N ARG A 6 0.98 40.32 34.13
CA ARG A 6 1.08 38.86 34.23
C ARG A 6 0.55 38.27 32.95
N ALA A 7 1.40 37.53 32.22
CA ALA A 7 0.98 36.70 31.15
C ALA A 7 0.41 35.38 31.71
N LEU A 8 -0.85 35.11 31.47
CA LEU A 8 -1.45 33.79 31.68
C LEU A 8 -0.98 32.89 30.54
N ILE A 9 -0.17 31.90 30.89
CA ILE A 9 0.14 30.77 30.00
C ILE A 9 -1.01 29.78 30.18
N THR A 10 -1.90 29.75 29.20
CA THR A 10 -2.94 28.71 29.09
C THR A 10 -2.26 27.49 28.48
N ALA A 11 -2.05 26.45 29.27
CA ALA A 11 -1.59 25.16 28.79
C ALA A 11 -2.74 24.53 27.99
N ALA A 12 -2.61 24.52 26.67
CA ALA A 12 -3.47 23.74 25.81
C ALA A 12 -3.00 22.27 25.89
N THR A 13 -3.77 21.46 26.60
CA THR A 13 -3.59 20.00 26.60
C THR A 13 -4.09 19.50 25.24
N ALA A 14 -3.16 19.25 24.33
CA ALA A 14 -3.46 18.64 23.06
C ALA A 14 -3.87 17.17 23.30
N LEU A 15 -5.14 16.88 23.12
CA LEU A 15 -5.68 15.53 23.12
C LEU A 15 -5.27 14.90 21.76
N ILE A 16 -4.18 14.13 21.76
CA ILE A 16 -3.74 13.38 20.58
C ILE A 16 -4.71 12.21 20.40
N THR A 17 -5.71 12.38 19.56
CA THR A 17 -6.53 11.28 19.04
C THR A 17 -5.73 10.58 17.95
N THR A 18 -5.01 9.54 18.32
CA THR A 18 -4.32 8.65 17.39
C THR A 18 -5.34 7.94 16.53
N LEU A 19 -5.38 8.26 15.22
CA LEU A 19 -6.11 7.45 14.26
C LEU A 19 -5.41 6.10 14.15
N ALA A 20 -5.99 5.09 14.80
CA ALA A 20 -5.73 3.72 14.44
C ALA A 20 -6.23 3.54 12.99
N LEU A 21 -5.32 3.35 12.04
CA LEU A 21 -5.64 2.87 10.70
C LEU A 21 -6.12 1.41 10.83
N ALA A 22 -7.34 1.26 11.35
CA ALA A 22 -7.99 -0.01 11.51
C ALA A 22 -8.41 -0.52 10.12
N CYS A 23 -7.88 -1.66 9.72
CA CYS A 23 -8.58 -2.50 8.77
C CYS A 23 -9.73 -3.14 9.53
N ASP A 24 -10.87 -2.50 9.58
CA ASP A 24 -12.07 -3.04 10.21
C ASP A 24 -12.62 -4.16 9.32
N GLU A 25 -12.71 -5.36 9.88
CA GLU A 25 -13.55 -6.40 9.29
C GLU A 25 -15.01 -6.02 9.61
N ALA A 26 -15.58 -5.10 8.82
CA ALA A 26 -17.03 -4.97 8.80
C ALA A 26 -17.60 -6.33 8.34
N GLU A 27 -18.23 -7.05 9.26
CA GLU A 27 -19.03 -8.22 8.93
C GLU A 27 -20.08 -7.82 7.88
N PHE A 28 -19.78 -8.13 6.63
CA PHE A 28 -20.74 -8.00 5.55
C PHE A 28 -21.69 -9.22 5.65
N SER A 29 -22.77 -9.08 6.41
CA SER A 29 -23.87 -10.03 6.42
C SER A 29 -24.72 -9.85 5.17
N GLY A 30 -24.26 -10.39 4.07
CA GLY A 30 -24.96 -10.53 2.82
C GLY A 30 -24.75 -11.94 2.32
N SER A 31 -25.73 -12.81 2.52
CA SER A 31 -25.74 -14.19 2.08
C SER A 31 -25.63 -14.29 0.56
N ALA A 32 -24.44 -14.59 0.07
CA ALA A 32 -24.21 -15.31 -1.15
C ALA A 32 -23.00 -16.18 -0.92
N SER A 33 -23.26 -17.44 -0.64
CA SER A 33 -22.28 -18.49 -0.53
C SER A 33 -21.53 -18.66 -1.84
N ALA A 34 -20.35 -18.12 -1.90
CA ALA A 34 -19.23 -18.67 -2.62
C ALA A 34 -18.03 -18.36 -1.73
N ASP A 35 -17.61 -19.35 -0.96
CA ASP A 35 -16.32 -19.36 -0.29
C ASP A 35 -15.25 -19.20 -1.37
N VAL A 36 -14.93 -17.98 -1.72
CA VAL A 36 -13.69 -17.66 -2.39
C VAL A 36 -12.64 -17.65 -1.30
N GLU A 37 -12.07 -18.82 -1.03
CA GLU A 37 -10.76 -18.90 -0.41
C GLU A 37 -9.82 -17.99 -1.24
N LEU A 38 -9.61 -16.78 -0.77
CA LEU A 38 -8.52 -15.94 -1.24
C LEU A 38 -7.24 -16.72 -0.95
N ARG A 39 -6.71 -17.40 -1.96
CA ARG A 39 -5.43 -18.10 -1.89
C ARG A 39 -4.32 -17.08 -1.72
N GLY A 40 -4.14 -16.66 -0.51
CA GLY A 40 -3.06 -15.82 -0.04
C GLY A 40 -2.66 -16.30 1.32
N GLY A 41 -1.71 -17.21 1.41
CA GLY A 41 -1.05 -17.63 2.63
C GLY A 41 -1.94 -18.33 3.64
N THR A 42 -1.61 -19.55 3.97
CA THR A 42 -2.21 -20.37 5.01
C THR A 42 -2.42 -19.59 6.30
N GLY A 43 -3.65 -19.22 6.53
CA GLY A 43 -4.31 -19.06 7.82
C GLY A 43 -3.55 -18.50 9.00
N GLN A 44 -3.25 -17.21 9.02
CA GLN A 44 -3.26 -16.40 10.25
C GLN A 44 -3.62 -14.96 9.84
N GLY A 45 -4.71 -14.44 10.37
CA GLY A 45 -5.38 -13.21 9.93
C GLY A 45 -4.57 -11.92 10.11
N GLY A 46 -3.65 -11.69 9.19
CA GLY A 46 -2.96 -10.42 9.01
C GLY A 46 -3.35 -9.77 7.68
N PRO A 47 -2.95 -8.51 7.41
CA PRO A 47 -3.27 -7.82 6.18
C PRO A 47 -2.73 -8.61 4.98
N LEU A 48 -3.57 -8.81 3.97
CA LEU A 48 -3.19 -9.41 2.70
C LEU A 48 -2.21 -8.49 1.96
N PHE A 49 -1.41 -9.05 1.05
CA PHE A 49 -0.59 -8.23 0.15
C PHE A 49 -1.47 -7.35 -0.73
N ASN A 50 -2.53 -7.90 -1.26
CA ASN A 50 -3.51 -7.19 -2.06
C ASN A 50 -4.91 -7.74 -1.81
N THR A 51 -5.93 -6.93 -2.07
CA THR A 51 -7.35 -7.31 -1.94
C THR A 51 -8.13 -7.05 -3.23
N SER A 52 -7.42 -6.82 -4.35
CA SER A 52 -8.06 -6.56 -5.65
C SER A 52 -8.76 -7.81 -6.17
N THR A 53 -10.07 -7.70 -6.39
CA THR A 53 -10.87 -8.77 -7.00
C THR A 53 -11.75 -8.20 -8.09
N ILE A 54 -11.86 -8.92 -9.21
CA ILE A 54 -12.87 -8.67 -10.21
C ILE A 54 -13.60 -10.00 -10.46
N PHE A 55 -14.92 -10.02 -10.25
CA PHE A 55 -15.77 -11.21 -10.41
C PHE A 55 -15.23 -12.45 -9.69
N THR A 56 -14.93 -12.35 -8.43
CA THR A 56 -14.36 -13.44 -7.62
C THR A 56 -12.95 -13.91 -8.03
N SER A 57 -12.38 -13.31 -9.08
CA SER A 57 -11.02 -13.60 -9.51
C SER A 57 -10.10 -12.48 -9.04
N GLU A 58 -8.95 -12.83 -8.50
CA GLU A 58 -7.92 -11.86 -8.18
C GLU A 58 -7.37 -11.26 -9.47
N VAL A 59 -7.54 -9.95 -9.65
CA VAL A 59 -6.94 -9.19 -10.74
C VAL A 59 -6.02 -8.16 -10.12
N SER A 60 -4.80 -8.57 -9.86
CA SER A 60 -3.77 -7.70 -9.28
C SER A 60 -2.85 -7.11 -10.32
N ALA A 61 -2.70 -7.74 -11.48
CA ALA A 61 -1.85 -7.27 -12.55
C ALA A 61 -2.44 -7.56 -13.94
N ILE A 62 -2.07 -6.71 -14.90
CA ILE A 62 -2.39 -6.88 -16.33
C ILE A 62 -1.16 -6.56 -17.18
N ASP A 63 -1.10 -7.16 -18.36
CA ASP A 63 -0.19 -6.79 -19.43
C ASP A 63 -0.83 -5.71 -20.31
N THR A 64 -0.15 -4.58 -20.56
CA THR A 64 -0.70 -3.44 -21.31
C THR A 64 -0.72 -3.66 -22.81
N LYS A 65 0.02 -4.67 -23.32
CA LYS A 65 0.01 -5.09 -24.71
C LYS A 65 -1.03 -6.18 -24.99
N GLY A 66 -1.85 -6.52 -23.98
CA GLY A 66 -2.92 -7.49 -24.11
C GLY A 66 -2.45 -8.95 -24.13
N GLN A 67 -1.27 -9.23 -23.57
CA GLN A 67 -0.87 -10.62 -23.30
C GLN A 67 -1.63 -11.12 -22.06
N GLU A 68 -1.71 -12.42 -21.91
CA GLU A 68 -2.32 -13.01 -20.73
C GLU A 68 -1.31 -13.04 -19.57
N LEU A 69 -1.72 -12.50 -18.41
CA LEU A 69 -0.96 -12.50 -17.19
C LEU A 69 -1.81 -13.08 -16.06
N ALA A 70 -1.37 -14.19 -15.46
CA ALA A 70 -2.09 -14.88 -14.38
C ALA A 70 -3.58 -15.15 -14.66
N GLY A 71 -3.90 -15.57 -15.88
CA GLY A 71 -5.28 -15.84 -16.32
C GLY A 71 -6.10 -14.59 -16.66
N VAL A 72 -5.49 -13.41 -16.64
CA VAL A 72 -6.13 -12.13 -16.96
C VAL A 72 -5.50 -11.53 -18.20
N ARG A 73 -6.34 -11.05 -19.12
CA ARG A 73 -5.91 -10.32 -20.32
C ARG A 73 -6.69 -9.03 -20.45
N LEU A 74 -6.00 -7.91 -20.61
CA LEU A 74 -6.62 -6.65 -21.01
C LEU A 74 -7.07 -6.76 -22.49
N VAL A 75 -8.35 -6.54 -22.75
CA VAL A 75 -8.92 -6.58 -24.11
C VAL A 75 -9.00 -5.17 -24.70
N SER A 76 -9.52 -4.21 -23.94
CA SER A 76 -9.63 -2.82 -24.37
C SER A 76 -9.85 -1.88 -23.21
N VAL A 77 -9.44 -0.63 -23.42
CA VAL A 77 -9.82 0.52 -22.59
C VAL A 77 -10.48 1.54 -23.50
N HIS A 78 -11.65 2.04 -23.09
CA HIS A 78 -12.38 3.07 -23.81
C HIS A 78 -12.60 4.28 -22.89
N LEU A 79 -12.22 5.45 -23.36
CA LEU A 79 -12.47 6.72 -22.67
C LEU A 79 -13.80 7.31 -23.13
N LEU A 80 -14.50 7.98 -22.22
CA LEU A 80 -15.72 8.71 -22.54
C LEU A 80 -15.34 10.13 -23.00
N SER A 81 -15.60 10.46 -24.26
CA SER A 81 -15.36 11.78 -24.84
C SER A 81 -16.70 12.38 -25.32
N GLY A 82 -17.30 13.25 -24.53
CA GLY A 82 -18.67 13.71 -24.73
C GLY A 82 -19.66 12.54 -24.65
N ALA A 83 -20.38 12.28 -25.74
CA ALA A 83 -21.32 11.14 -25.85
C ALA A 83 -20.72 9.88 -26.48
N PHE A 84 -19.43 9.87 -26.82
CA PHE A 84 -18.81 8.80 -27.59
C PHE A 84 -17.72 8.08 -26.81
N TRP A 85 -17.62 6.78 -27.04
CA TRP A 85 -16.55 5.94 -26.53
C TRP A 85 -15.40 5.91 -27.52
N LYS A 86 -14.20 6.30 -27.08
CA LYS A 86 -12.98 6.26 -27.88
C LYS A 86 -12.02 5.24 -27.27
N PRO A 87 -11.55 4.25 -28.04
CA PRO A 87 -10.51 3.36 -27.56
C PRO A 87 -9.20 4.15 -27.38
N ILE A 88 -8.39 3.77 -26.42
CA ILE A 88 -6.99 4.18 -26.37
C ILE A 88 -6.22 3.50 -27.49
N ASP A 89 -5.11 4.08 -27.93
CA ASP A 89 -4.25 3.47 -28.93
C ASP A 89 -3.60 2.20 -28.34
N ALA A 90 -3.54 1.13 -29.15
CA ALA A 90 -3.02 -0.16 -28.69
C ALA A 90 -1.58 -0.04 -28.16
N GLY A 91 -1.31 -0.59 -26.98
CA GLY A 91 0.01 -0.58 -26.35
C GLY A 91 0.49 0.79 -25.84
N SER A 92 -0.41 1.81 -25.82
CA SER A 92 -0.06 3.14 -25.28
C SER A 92 -0.33 3.30 -23.80
N LEU A 93 -1.02 2.35 -23.18
CA LEU A 93 -1.35 2.42 -21.76
C LEU A 93 -0.09 2.26 -20.90
N ASN A 94 0.15 3.22 -20.04
CA ASN A 94 1.30 3.29 -19.14
C ASN A 94 0.91 3.90 -17.80
N VAL A 95 1.83 3.87 -16.85
CA VAL A 95 1.76 4.61 -15.58
C VAL A 95 3.06 5.37 -15.40
N ASP A 96 2.95 6.66 -15.19
CA ASP A 96 4.07 7.51 -14.79
C ASP A 96 3.77 8.12 -13.42
N HIS A 97 4.66 7.89 -12.44
CA HIS A 97 4.51 8.36 -11.06
C HIS A 97 3.10 8.11 -10.46
N GLY A 98 2.56 6.93 -10.71
CA GLY A 98 1.23 6.55 -10.25
C GLY A 98 0.08 7.14 -11.07
N ALA A 99 0.34 7.96 -12.09
CA ALA A 99 -0.65 8.50 -12.99
C ALA A 99 -0.85 7.60 -14.22
N LEU A 100 -2.09 7.18 -14.50
CA LEU A 100 -2.44 6.51 -15.74
C LEU A 100 -2.24 7.45 -16.93
N GLU A 101 -1.58 6.97 -17.96
CA GLU A 101 -1.34 7.65 -19.22
C GLU A 101 -1.66 6.76 -20.41
N ALA A 102 -2.09 7.35 -21.51
CA ALA A 102 -2.26 6.69 -22.79
C ALA A 102 -2.30 7.70 -23.93
N THR A 103 -2.41 7.22 -25.17
CA THR A 103 -2.79 8.04 -26.32
C THR A 103 -4.12 7.59 -26.91
N VAL A 104 -4.80 8.50 -27.60
CA VAL A 104 -6.06 8.26 -28.30
C VAL A 104 -6.01 8.85 -29.71
N GLY A 105 -6.68 8.20 -30.66
CA GLY A 105 -6.87 8.75 -32.01
C GLY A 105 -5.57 9.04 -32.78
N GLY A 106 -4.55 8.20 -32.61
CA GLY A 106 -3.29 8.32 -33.34
C GLY A 106 -2.26 9.25 -32.66
N GLY A 107 -2.19 9.22 -31.34
CA GLY A 107 -1.09 9.83 -30.57
C GLY A 107 -1.44 11.06 -29.74
N VAL A 108 -2.73 11.39 -29.56
CA VAL A 108 -3.12 12.47 -28.65
C VAL A 108 -2.97 12.00 -27.21
N PRO A 109 -2.10 12.60 -26.38
CA PRO A 109 -1.86 12.15 -25.02
C PRO A 109 -3.07 12.44 -24.11
N VAL A 110 -3.33 11.52 -23.20
CA VAL A 110 -4.34 11.63 -22.15
C VAL A 110 -3.75 11.10 -20.83
N SER A 111 -4.13 11.71 -19.71
CA SER A 111 -3.64 11.32 -18.39
C SER A 111 -4.77 11.09 -17.41
N ALA A 112 -4.44 10.78 -16.19
CA ALA A 112 -5.30 10.23 -15.13
C ALA A 112 -6.76 10.72 -15.12
N ALA A 113 -7.02 12.02 -15.14
CA ALA A 113 -8.39 12.57 -15.10
C ALA A 113 -9.24 12.18 -16.33
N ALA A 114 -8.61 11.96 -17.49
CA ALA A 114 -9.32 11.54 -18.71
C ALA A 114 -9.87 10.11 -18.61
N PHE A 115 -9.36 9.31 -17.69
CA PHE A 115 -9.83 7.95 -17.47
C PHE A 115 -11.08 7.88 -16.58
N ILE A 116 -11.51 8.95 -15.94
CA ILE A 116 -12.75 8.95 -15.14
C ILE A 116 -13.92 8.55 -16.04
N ASN A 117 -14.71 7.60 -15.58
CA ASN A 117 -15.78 6.93 -16.30
C ASN A 117 -15.32 6.03 -17.47
N SER A 118 -14.02 5.77 -17.66
CA SER A 118 -13.54 4.85 -18.68
C SER A 118 -14.07 3.42 -18.45
N ARG A 119 -14.15 2.65 -19.55
CA ARG A 119 -14.52 1.24 -19.55
C ARG A 119 -13.31 0.39 -19.84
N TRP A 120 -13.06 -0.56 -18.95
CA TRP A 120 -11.95 -1.51 -19.03
C TRP A 120 -12.53 -2.90 -19.26
N THR A 121 -12.22 -3.50 -20.38
CA THR A 121 -12.68 -4.87 -20.69
C THR A 121 -11.52 -5.82 -20.48
N PHE A 122 -11.75 -6.80 -19.64
CA PHE A 122 -10.81 -7.88 -19.34
C PHE A 122 -11.38 -9.21 -19.83
N LYS A 123 -10.49 -10.14 -20.16
CA LYS A 123 -10.81 -11.56 -20.26
C LYS A 123 -10.17 -12.26 -19.06
N VAL A 124 -10.99 -12.80 -18.17
CA VAL A 124 -10.55 -13.47 -16.94
C VAL A 124 -11.02 -14.92 -17.00
N ASN A 125 -10.10 -15.88 -16.99
CA ASN A 125 -10.38 -17.30 -17.10
C ASN A 125 -11.35 -17.63 -18.27
N GLY A 126 -11.20 -16.92 -19.39
CA GLY A 126 -12.03 -17.09 -20.57
C GLY A 126 -13.29 -16.23 -20.67
N ALA A 127 -13.80 -15.70 -19.56
CA ALA A 127 -14.98 -14.81 -19.51
C ALA A 127 -14.61 -13.35 -19.80
N LEU A 128 -15.47 -12.62 -20.51
CA LEU A 128 -15.34 -11.18 -20.71
C LEU A 128 -15.98 -10.41 -19.55
N LEU A 129 -15.24 -9.50 -18.98
CA LEU A 129 -15.65 -8.67 -17.88
C LEU A 129 -15.41 -7.20 -18.21
N THR A 130 -16.30 -6.33 -17.74
CA THR A 130 -16.13 -4.88 -17.92
C THR A 130 -16.17 -4.19 -16.56
N ALA A 131 -15.06 -3.54 -16.21
CA ALA A 131 -14.97 -2.63 -15.10
C ALA A 131 -15.04 -1.18 -15.57
N LYS A 132 -15.47 -0.30 -14.69
CA LYS A 132 -15.51 1.14 -14.87
C LYS A 132 -14.53 1.78 -13.87
N LEU A 133 -13.67 2.66 -14.34
CA LEU A 133 -12.94 3.55 -13.46
C LEU A 133 -13.90 4.67 -13.02
N ALA A 134 -14.32 4.65 -11.75
CA ALA A 134 -15.33 5.54 -11.24
C ALA A 134 -14.74 6.89 -10.80
N THR A 135 -13.63 6.88 -10.05
CA THR A 135 -12.96 8.09 -9.56
C THR A 135 -11.45 8.01 -9.72
N VAL A 136 -10.84 9.20 -9.83
CA VAL A 136 -9.40 9.45 -9.70
C VAL A 136 -9.29 10.68 -8.80
N GLU A 137 -8.58 10.56 -7.71
CA GLU A 137 -8.40 11.62 -6.71
C GLU A 137 -6.97 11.55 -6.16
N THR A 138 -6.49 12.62 -5.52
CA THR A 138 -5.26 12.53 -4.73
C THR A 138 -5.54 11.86 -3.39
N ALA A 139 -4.55 11.28 -2.77
CA ALA A 139 -4.68 10.64 -1.47
C ALA A 139 -5.15 11.62 -0.38
N ASP A 140 -4.71 12.89 -0.45
CA ASP A 140 -5.19 13.96 0.42
C ASP A 140 -6.67 14.27 0.19
N ALA A 141 -7.09 14.51 -1.06
CA ALA A 141 -8.48 14.77 -1.41
C ALA A 141 -9.42 13.60 -1.04
N ALA A 142 -8.90 12.39 -1.04
CA ALA A 142 -9.60 11.19 -0.61
C ALA A 142 -9.73 11.06 0.92
N GLY A 143 -9.13 11.98 1.68
CA GLY A 143 -9.15 11.98 3.15
C GLY A 143 -8.35 10.84 3.78
N LEU A 144 -7.34 10.32 3.08
CA LEU A 144 -6.53 9.20 3.54
C LEU A 144 -5.47 9.60 4.57
N TYR A 145 -5.23 10.90 4.72
CA TYR A 145 -4.30 11.45 5.71
C TYR A 145 -5.03 12.31 6.73
N ASP A 146 -4.62 12.18 7.99
CA ASP A 146 -5.01 13.15 9.02
C ASP A 146 -4.30 14.49 8.73
N PRO A 147 -5.01 15.63 8.68
CA PRO A 147 -4.41 16.93 8.48
C PRO A 147 -3.30 17.28 9.48
N LEU A 148 -3.36 16.75 10.71
CA LEU A 148 -2.29 16.93 11.70
C LEU A 148 -1.05 16.13 11.32
N LEU A 149 -1.21 14.91 10.78
CA LEU A 149 -0.09 14.10 10.32
C LEU A 149 0.62 14.73 9.13
N LEU A 150 -0.11 15.36 8.22
CA LEU A 150 0.48 16.08 7.06
C LEU A 150 1.39 17.24 7.47
N THR A 151 1.17 17.84 8.65
CA THR A 151 2.03 18.93 9.16
C THR A 151 3.26 18.44 9.91
N GLU A 152 3.20 17.25 10.47
CA GLU A 152 4.26 16.66 11.31
C GLU A 152 5.13 15.64 10.57
N MET A 153 4.55 14.89 9.63
CA MET A 153 5.23 13.86 8.84
C MET A 153 5.60 14.40 7.46
N ARG A 154 6.87 14.67 7.26
CA ARG A 154 7.38 15.42 6.09
C ARG A 154 7.22 14.73 4.75
N MET A 155 6.91 13.43 4.70
CA MET A 155 7.09 12.66 3.46
C MET A 155 6.01 11.62 3.17
N LEU A 156 4.79 11.85 3.63
CA LEU A 156 3.63 11.20 3.03
C LEU A 156 3.53 11.61 1.55
N ASP A 157 2.89 10.81 0.74
CA ASP A 157 2.66 11.12 -0.67
C ASP A 157 1.20 11.61 -0.87
N PRO A 158 0.85 12.85 -0.41
CA PRO A 158 -0.52 13.35 -0.43
C PRO A 158 -1.04 13.55 -1.86
N ASP A 159 -0.14 13.78 -2.80
CA ASP A 159 -0.45 13.97 -4.22
C ASP A 159 -0.59 12.64 -4.98
N ARG A 160 -0.30 11.51 -4.31
CA ARG A 160 -0.47 10.18 -4.89
C ARG A 160 -1.87 9.99 -5.41
N LEU A 161 -2.00 9.61 -6.68
CA LEU A 161 -3.29 9.32 -7.26
C LEU A 161 -3.83 7.98 -6.76
N VAL A 162 -5.09 7.99 -6.37
CA VAL A 162 -5.85 6.84 -5.96
C VAL A 162 -7.07 6.66 -6.87
N TYR A 163 -7.38 5.42 -7.18
CA TYR A 163 -8.33 5.03 -8.20
C TYR A 163 -9.41 4.15 -7.59
N THR A 164 -10.66 4.34 -8.00
CA THR A 164 -11.77 3.45 -7.64
C THR A 164 -12.32 2.79 -8.89
N PHE A 165 -12.21 1.46 -8.97
CA PHE A 165 -12.85 0.68 -10.00
C PHE A 165 -14.09 -0.01 -9.48
N THR A 166 -15.11 -0.09 -10.34
CA THR A 166 -16.35 -0.80 -10.08
C THR A 166 -16.73 -1.69 -11.26
N TYR A 167 -17.50 -2.73 -10.99
CA TYR A 167 -18.11 -3.55 -12.04
C TYR A 167 -19.54 -3.93 -11.63
N LEU A 168 -20.30 -4.49 -12.55
CA LEU A 168 -21.63 -5.02 -12.27
C LEU A 168 -21.57 -6.53 -12.10
N ASP A 169 -22.10 -7.04 -11.00
CA ASP A 169 -22.33 -8.48 -10.83
C ASP A 169 -23.48 -8.99 -11.74
N ASP A 170 -23.75 -10.28 -11.71
CA ASP A 170 -24.81 -10.91 -12.48
C ASP A 170 -26.21 -10.37 -12.12
N LYS A 171 -26.38 -9.82 -10.93
CA LYS A 171 -27.62 -9.21 -10.44
C LYS A 171 -27.70 -7.71 -10.73
N LYS A 172 -26.72 -7.14 -11.44
CA LYS A 172 -26.58 -5.71 -11.76
C LYS A 172 -26.28 -4.83 -10.53
N ASN A 173 -25.79 -5.39 -9.43
CA ASN A 173 -25.27 -4.59 -8.33
C ASN A 173 -23.91 -4.02 -8.70
N VAL A 174 -23.63 -2.80 -8.22
CA VAL A 174 -22.30 -2.19 -8.35
C VAL A 174 -21.39 -2.79 -7.29
N ILE A 175 -20.33 -3.45 -7.73
CA ILE A 175 -19.32 -4.06 -6.88
C ILE A 175 -18.02 -3.28 -7.02
N GLN A 176 -17.35 -3.03 -5.91
CA GLN A 176 -16.02 -2.42 -5.88
C GLN A 176 -14.94 -3.49 -6.02
N THR A 177 -13.82 -3.13 -6.65
CA THR A 177 -12.74 -4.07 -6.93
C THR A 177 -11.76 -4.27 -5.78
N CYS A 178 -11.81 -3.43 -4.77
CA CYS A 178 -11.01 -3.53 -3.55
C CYS A 178 -11.92 -3.70 -2.32
N LYS A 179 -11.40 -4.31 -1.26
CA LYS A 179 -12.01 -4.18 0.07
C LYS A 179 -11.90 -2.73 0.54
N PRO A 180 -12.76 -2.28 1.47
CA PRO A 180 -12.67 -0.95 2.04
C PRO A 180 -11.30 -0.66 2.66
N ASP A 181 -10.80 0.54 2.45
CA ASP A 181 -9.63 1.11 3.11
C ASP A 181 -9.99 1.68 4.51
N ALA A 182 -9.02 2.30 5.16
CA ALA A 182 -9.18 2.81 6.53
C ALA A 182 -10.29 3.87 6.70
N VAL A 183 -10.66 4.57 5.63
CA VAL A 183 -11.73 5.58 5.65
C VAL A 183 -12.99 5.12 4.90
N GLY A 184 -13.10 3.82 4.63
CA GLY A 184 -14.27 3.17 4.05
C GLY A 184 -14.37 3.24 2.53
N GLY A 185 -13.36 3.77 1.83
CA GLY A 185 -13.29 3.76 0.37
C GLY A 185 -12.64 2.48 -0.16
N ALA A 186 -13.04 2.00 -1.32
CA ALA A 186 -12.43 0.84 -1.97
C ALA A 186 -11.46 1.30 -3.07
N ARG A 187 -10.36 1.88 -2.67
CA ARG A 187 -9.38 2.54 -3.52
C ARG A 187 -8.15 1.69 -3.73
N MET A 188 -7.44 1.99 -4.81
CA MET A 188 -6.16 1.38 -5.14
C MET A 188 -5.17 2.44 -5.65
N VAL A 189 -3.89 2.14 -5.56
CA VAL A 189 -2.83 2.77 -6.34
C VAL A 189 -2.51 1.88 -7.54
N ILE A 190 -1.96 2.47 -8.58
CA ILE A 190 -1.52 1.73 -9.77
C ILE A 190 -0.03 1.94 -9.94
N TYR A 191 0.70 0.86 -10.17
CA TYR A 191 2.13 0.87 -10.46
C TYR A 191 2.36 0.38 -11.88
N GLY A 192 3.32 0.98 -12.57
CA GLY A 192 3.83 0.51 -13.85
C GLY A 192 5.01 -0.43 -13.67
N ASP A 193 5.16 -1.36 -14.61
CA ASP A 193 6.34 -2.19 -14.80
C ASP A 193 6.79 -3.03 -13.59
N ILE A 194 5.85 -3.42 -12.73
CA ILE A 194 6.14 -4.33 -11.62
C ILE A 194 5.24 -5.57 -11.62
N GLU A 195 5.79 -6.63 -11.04
CA GLU A 195 5.06 -7.85 -10.66
C GLU A 195 5.33 -8.18 -9.20
N VAL A 196 4.30 -8.57 -8.48
CA VAL A 196 4.36 -8.92 -7.05
C VAL A 196 4.01 -10.38 -6.85
N ASP A 197 4.87 -11.11 -6.16
CA ASP A 197 4.55 -12.43 -5.65
C ASP A 197 3.72 -12.28 -4.36
N HIS A 198 2.44 -12.65 -4.41
CA HIS A 198 1.53 -12.54 -3.27
C HIS A 198 1.76 -13.61 -2.18
N GLN A 199 2.56 -14.60 -2.44
CA GLN A 199 2.93 -15.60 -1.43
C GLN A 199 4.11 -15.13 -0.60
N LEU A 200 5.14 -14.62 -1.27
CA LEU A 200 6.40 -14.25 -0.63
C LEU A 200 6.56 -12.73 -0.44
N GLY A 201 5.73 -11.90 -1.09
CA GLY A 201 5.87 -10.44 -1.05
C GLY A 201 7.10 -9.90 -1.78
N SER A 202 7.73 -10.71 -2.62
CA SER A 202 8.80 -10.23 -3.47
C SER A 202 8.25 -9.40 -4.63
N VAL A 203 9.00 -8.38 -5.03
CA VAL A 203 8.65 -7.49 -6.14
C VAL A 203 9.77 -7.53 -7.16
N ARG A 204 9.41 -7.61 -8.43
CA ARG A 204 10.36 -7.62 -9.55
C ARG A 204 9.89 -6.73 -10.70
N GLU A 205 10.81 -6.35 -11.54
CA GLU A 205 10.48 -5.65 -12.78
C GLU A 205 9.72 -6.57 -13.73
N ARG A 206 8.69 -6.00 -14.34
CA ARG A 206 7.95 -6.62 -15.43
C ARG A 206 7.48 -5.54 -16.39
N ALA A 207 8.23 -5.34 -17.45
CA ALA A 207 7.90 -4.37 -18.47
C ALA A 207 6.47 -4.56 -19.03
N ASP A 208 5.85 -3.45 -19.43
CA ASP A 208 4.52 -3.44 -20.04
C ASP A 208 3.42 -4.01 -19.13
N SER A 209 3.57 -3.90 -17.82
CA SER A 209 2.54 -4.32 -16.87
C SER A 209 1.98 -3.16 -16.05
N LEU A 210 0.73 -3.31 -15.62
CA LEU A 210 0.13 -2.50 -14.56
C LEU A 210 -0.20 -3.39 -13.37
N TYR A 211 0.16 -2.95 -12.17
CA TYR A 211 -0.21 -3.61 -10.94
C TYR A 211 -1.20 -2.76 -10.13
N PHE A 212 -2.32 -3.35 -9.73
CA PHE A 212 -3.40 -2.72 -8.98
C PHE A 212 -3.27 -3.02 -7.49
N GLY A 213 -2.69 -2.09 -6.74
CA GLY A 213 -2.45 -2.22 -5.30
C GLY A 213 -3.58 -1.62 -4.46
N CYS A 214 -4.52 -2.44 -3.97
CA CYS A 214 -5.59 -1.96 -3.10
C CYS A 214 -5.06 -1.36 -1.80
N LEU A 215 -5.62 -0.23 -1.35
CA LEU A 215 -5.19 0.45 -0.12
C LEU A 215 -5.52 -0.34 1.16
N SER A 216 -6.45 -1.27 1.10
CA SER A 216 -6.71 -2.25 2.16
C SER A 216 -5.66 -3.36 2.23
N GLY A 217 -4.81 -3.52 1.20
CA GLY A 217 -3.65 -4.41 1.19
C GLY A 217 -2.35 -3.69 1.57
N SER A 218 -1.32 -4.46 1.91
CA SER A 218 -0.02 -3.89 2.31
C SER A 218 0.69 -3.14 1.19
N ILE A 219 0.59 -3.62 -0.05
CA ILE A 219 1.19 -2.97 -1.23
C ILE A 219 0.64 -1.53 -1.41
N GLY A 220 -0.67 -1.35 -1.31
CA GLY A 220 -1.28 -0.03 -1.41
C GLY A 220 -0.93 0.87 -0.22
N LYS A 221 -0.93 0.32 1.00
CA LYS A 221 -0.55 1.07 2.21
C LYS A 221 0.90 1.56 2.15
N THR A 222 1.80 0.74 1.63
CA THR A 222 3.22 1.09 1.49
C THR A 222 3.39 2.34 0.63
N ALA A 223 2.58 2.51 -0.44
CA ALA A 223 2.58 3.73 -1.24
C ALA A 223 2.16 4.96 -0.44
N LEU A 224 1.08 4.85 0.36
CA LEU A 224 0.61 5.96 1.20
C LEU A 224 1.65 6.39 2.24
N TRP A 225 2.52 5.49 2.65
CA TRP A 225 3.62 5.81 3.57
C TRP A 225 4.84 6.41 2.86
N GLY A 226 4.73 6.70 1.56
CA GLY A 226 5.78 7.27 0.74
C GLY A 226 6.81 6.26 0.21
N TYR A 227 6.65 4.99 0.49
CA TYR A 227 7.58 3.94 0.07
C TYR A 227 7.18 3.31 -1.27
N ALA A 228 6.92 4.09 -2.28
CA ALA A 228 6.69 3.57 -3.63
C ALA A 228 7.91 3.81 -4.54
N PRO A 229 8.20 2.90 -5.48
CA PRO A 229 9.35 3.05 -6.36
C PRO A 229 9.22 4.24 -7.33
N ASP A 230 8.01 4.73 -7.50
CA ASP A 230 7.63 5.78 -8.45
C ASP A 230 7.02 7.02 -7.77
N SER A 231 7.26 7.26 -6.48
CA SER A 231 6.71 8.41 -5.76
C SER A 231 7.31 9.73 -6.25
N PRO A 232 6.49 10.68 -6.71
CA PRO A 232 6.98 11.97 -7.18
C PRO A 232 7.58 12.79 -6.02
N GLY A 233 8.75 13.39 -6.26
CA GLY A 233 9.41 14.25 -5.27
C GLY A 233 10.06 13.53 -4.10
N LEU A 234 9.94 12.23 -4.01
CA LEU A 234 10.60 11.39 -3.02
C LEU A 234 11.81 10.65 -3.63
N PRO A 235 12.77 10.20 -2.82
CA PRO A 235 13.85 9.36 -3.32
C PRO A 235 13.28 8.12 -4.02
N SER A 236 13.76 7.85 -5.23
CA SER A 236 13.36 6.64 -5.96
C SER A 236 13.82 5.40 -5.20
N LEU A 237 12.87 4.60 -4.74
CA LEU A 237 13.18 3.35 -4.07
C LEU A 237 13.45 2.25 -5.10
N THR A 238 14.42 1.40 -4.78
CA THR A 238 14.60 0.16 -5.53
C THR A 238 13.45 -0.81 -5.23
N LEU A 239 13.14 -1.72 -6.16
CA LEU A 239 12.09 -2.72 -5.93
C LEU A 239 12.34 -3.61 -4.69
N PRO A 240 13.59 -4.03 -4.36
CA PRO A 240 13.86 -4.68 -3.09
C PRO A 240 13.53 -3.80 -1.87
N ALA A 241 13.87 -2.50 -1.89
CA ALA A 241 13.52 -1.59 -0.80
C ALA A 241 11.99 -1.42 -0.64
N PHE A 242 11.26 -1.33 -1.74
CA PHE A 242 9.80 -1.35 -1.74
C PHE A 242 9.23 -2.66 -1.17
N ALA A 243 9.80 -3.81 -1.54
CA ALA A 243 9.42 -5.11 -0.97
C ALA A 243 9.66 -5.14 0.55
N SER A 244 10.80 -4.63 1.03
CA SER A 244 11.09 -4.54 2.48
C SER A 244 10.05 -3.67 3.21
N ALA A 245 9.70 -2.50 2.65
CA ALA A 245 8.67 -1.63 3.22
C ALA A 245 7.29 -2.32 3.24
N THR A 246 6.96 -3.09 2.20
CA THR A 246 5.72 -3.88 2.17
C THR A 246 5.69 -4.96 3.25
N ARG A 247 6.81 -5.64 3.49
CA ARG A 247 6.96 -6.61 4.57
C ARG A 247 6.85 -5.97 5.94
N LEU A 248 7.44 -4.79 6.10
CA LEU A 248 7.30 -4.00 7.33
C LEU A 248 5.82 -3.71 7.64
N VAL A 249 5.00 -3.32 6.64
CA VAL A 249 3.56 -3.10 6.83
C VAL A 249 2.90 -4.34 7.41
N ARG A 250 3.30 -5.53 6.97
CA ARG A 250 2.78 -6.82 7.42
C ARG A 250 3.43 -7.34 8.71
N ALA A 251 4.53 -6.75 9.14
CA ALA A 251 5.43 -7.35 10.14
C ALA A 251 5.89 -8.76 9.72
N ASP A 252 6.18 -8.93 8.43
CA ASP A 252 6.71 -10.17 7.86
C ASP A 252 8.23 -10.24 8.10
N TYR A 253 8.60 -10.56 9.35
CA TYR A 253 9.99 -10.51 9.79
C TYR A 253 10.88 -11.51 9.07
N CYS A 254 10.35 -12.68 8.76
CA CYS A 254 11.11 -13.72 8.07
C CYS A 254 11.16 -13.51 6.56
N GLY A 255 10.33 -12.65 5.98
CA GLY A 255 10.25 -12.49 4.54
C GLY A 255 9.64 -13.70 3.84
N ASP A 256 8.89 -14.51 4.57
CA ASP A 256 8.25 -15.75 4.11
C ASP A 256 6.75 -15.55 3.76
N GLY A 257 6.28 -14.30 3.78
CA GLY A 257 4.91 -13.93 3.49
C GLY A 257 3.96 -14.07 4.69
N VAL A 258 4.45 -14.46 5.87
CA VAL A 258 3.62 -14.58 7.08
C VAL A 258 3.50 -13.24 7.79
N ALA A 259 2.27 -12.77 8.02
CA ALA A 259 2.03 -11.51 8.71
C ALA A 259 1.99 -11.70 10.23
N HIS A 260 2.70 -10.82 10.95
CA HIS A 260 2.73 -10.77 12.42
C HIS A 260 2.17 -9.45 12.97
N THR A 261 1.17 -8.87 12.29
CA THR A 261 0.48 -7.65 12.72
C THR A 261 -1.02 -7.90 12.84
N GLU A 262 -1.65 -7.08 13.67
CA GLU A 262 -3.11 -7.05 13.82
C GLU A 262 -3.63 -5.64 13.59
N ILE A 263 -4.95 -5.54 13.38
CA ILE A 263 -5.67 -4.28 13.26
C ILE A 263 -5.46 -3.46 14.54
N GLY A 264 -5.16 -2.16 14.38
CA GLY A 264 -4.97 -1.24 15.50
C GLY A 264 -3.54 -1.18 16.06
N ASN A 265 -2.62 -2.01 15.58
CA ASN A 265 -1.22 -1.85 15.95
C ASN A 265 -0.66 -0.53 15.38
N GLN A 266 -0.19 0.34 16.27
CA GLN A 266 0.46 1.58 15.90
C GLN A 266 1.94 1.35 15.66
N VAL A 267 2.47 1.96 14.59
CA VAL A 267 3.87 1.87 14.20
C VAL A 267 4.40 3.26 13.92
N THR A 268 5.58 3.55 14.43
CA THR A 268 6.35 4.74 14.04
C THR A 268 7.58 4.30 13.26
N LEU A 269 7.99 5.10 12.28
CA LEU A 269 9.04 4.77 11.33
C LEU A 269 10.11 5.86 11.30
N LEU A 270 11.36 5.44 11.21
CA LEU A 270 12.50 6.25 10.85
C LEU A 270 13.21 5.55 9.70
N ASP A 271 13.56 6.25 8.64
CA ASP A 271 14.27 5.65 7.52
C ASP A 271 15.44 6.51 7.03
N ARG A 272 16.31 5.91 6.22
CA ARG A 272 17.50 6.56 5.67
C ARG A 272 17.26 7.31 4.39
N TRP A 273 16.09 7.12 3.79
CA TRP A 273 15.68 7.87 2.59
C TRP A 273 15.06 9.22 2.95
N LEU A 274 14.90 9.50 4.26
CA LEU A 274 14.22 10.69 4.78
C LEU A 274 12.75 10.78 4.33
N ILE A 275 12.14 9.64 4.04
CA ILE A 275 10.71 9.53 3.74
C ILE A 275 9.92 9.66 5.05
N ASN A 276 10.36 8.99 6.09
CA ASN A 276 9.81 9.13 7.43
C ASN A 276 10.95 9.50 8.40
N ASP A 277 10.94 10.75 8.85
CA ASP A 277 11.85 11.28 9.87
C ASP A 277 11.04 11.55 11.14
N PHE A 278 10.70 10.47 11.82
CA PHE A 278 9.79 10.55 12.92
C PHE A 278 10.55 10.61 14.25
N ALA A 279 10.37 11.69 15.03
CA ALA A 279 10.84 11.72 16.40
C ALA A 279 10.10 10.65 17.22
N PRO A 280 10.80 9.66 17.80
CA PRO A 280 10.15 8.55 18.48
C PRO A 280 9.32 9.07 19.64
N LEU A 281 8.03 8.70 19.67
CA LEU A 281 7.18 8.95 20.83
C LEU A 281 7.77 8.18 22.03
N PRO A 282 7.83 8.78 23.23
CA PRO A 282 8.48 8.17 24.39
C PRO A 282 7.94 6.79 24.78
N ALA A 283 6.67 6.50 24.44
CA ALA A 283 6.02 5.23 24.74
C ALA A 283 6.36 4.11 23.73
N PHE A 284 7.02 4.44 22.60
CA PHE A 284 7.30 3.48 21.56
C PHE A 284 8.68 2.86 21.74
N THR A 285 8.75 1.55 21.63
CA THR A 285 9.99 0.78 21.75
C THR A 285 10.35 0.15 20.42
N THR A 286 11.63 -0.10 20.18
CA THR A 286 12.08 -0.75 18.95
C THR A 286 11.38 -2.08 18.74
N GLU A 287 10.73 -2.21 17.59
CA GLU A 287 10.19 -3.46 17.07
C GLU A 287 11.26 -4.20 16.28
N ALA A 288 11.68 -3.63 15.17
CA ALA A 288 12.61 -4.24 14.24
C ALA A 288 13.37 -3.18 13.42
N VAL A 289 14.46 -3.62 12.81
CA VAL A 289 15.15 -2.90 11.73
C VAL A 289 15.01 -3.73 10.45
N TRP A 290 14.76 -3.06 9.32
CA TRP A 290 14.49 -3.67 8.01
C TRP A 290 15.57 -3.27 7.02
N GLY A 291 16.05 -4.24 6.25
CA GLY A 291 17.01 -4.00 5.18
C GLY A 291 16.37 -3.36 3.95
N ALA A 292 17.19 -2.98 2.98
CA ALA A 292 16.74 -2.54 1.65
C ALA A 292 16.80 -3.64 0.59
N ASP A 293 17.17 -4.85 0.98
CA ASP A 293 17.38 -6.01 0.11
C ASP A 293 16.13 -6.83 -0.19
N GLY A 294 14.99 -6.45 0.42
CA GLY A 294 13.75 -7.20 0.30
C GLY A 294 13.65 -8.43 1.20
N GLY A 295 14.61 -8.66 2.08
CA GLY A 295 14.79 -9.92 2.81
C GLY A 295 14.03 -10.08 4.14
N GLY A 296 13.27 -9.10 4.58
CA GLY A 296 12.61 -9.09 5.89
C GLY A 296 13.39 -8.29 6.94
N ALA A 297 13.23 -8.62 8.22
CA ALA A 297 13.90 -7.92 9.31
C ALA A 297 15.39 -8.32 9.41
N VAL A 298 16.24 -7.32 9.64
CA VAL A 298 17.67 -7.48 9.93
C VAL A 298 17.87 -7.84 11.40
N CYS A 299 17.07 -7.24 12.30
CA CYS A 299 17.00 -7.59 13.69
C CYS A 299 15.58 -7.39 14.24
N LEU A 300 15.25 -8.03 15.36
CA LEU A 300 13.92 -8.03 15.94
C LEU A 300 13.98 -8.01 17.46
N ASN A 301 13.32 -7.02 18.09
CA ASN A 301 13.17 -6.95 19.54
C ASN A 301 11.77 -7.36 20.00
N ARG A 302 10.75 -7.14 19.18
CA ARG A 302 9.37 -7.32 19.64
C ARG A 302 8.46 -7.76 18.48
N ILE A 303 7.61 -8.74 18.71
CA ILE A 303 6.62 -9.17 17.71
C ILE A 303 5.37 -8.31 17.86
N ARG A 304 4.99 -7.61 16.78
CA ARG A 304 3.89 -6.63 16.74
C ARG A 304 2.56 -7.23 17.19
N LYS A 305 2.17 -8.37 16.65
CA LYS A 305 0.90 -9.03 16.92
C LYS A 305 0.69 -9.37 18.39
N THR A 306 1.71 -9.88 19.05
CA THR A 306 1.60 -10.38 20.43
C THR A 306 2.13 -9.39 21.45
N GLY A 307 2.85 -8.36 21.01
CA GLY A 307 3.60 -7.45 21.88
C GLY A 307 4.73 -8.14 22.67
N VAL A 308 5.06 -9.39 22.32
CA VAL A 308 6.08 -10.18 23.06
C VAL A 308 7.48 -9.66 22.71
N THR A 309 8.20 -9.24 23.76
CA THR A 309 9.62 -8.89 23.66
C THR A 309 10.43 -10.16 23.47
N GLN A 310 11.32 -10.15 22.48
CA GLN A 310 12.24 -11.24 22.24
C GLN A 310 13.40 -11.18 23.24
N LEU A 311 13.71 -12.30 23.86
CA LEU A 311 14.85 -12.44 24.78
C LEU A 311 16.03 -13.20 24.13
N THR A 312 15.76 -13.85 23.01
CA THR A 312 16.70 -14.61 22.18
C THR A 312 16.44 -14.30 20.71
N PRO A 313 17.39 -14.55 19.80
CA PRO A 313 17.17 -14.46 18.37
C PRO A 313 15.92 -15.19 17.93
N HIS A 314 15.17 -14.60 16.99
CA HIS A 314 13.98 -15.22 16.40
C HIS A 314 14.39 -16.18 15.31
N VAL A 315 13.89 -17.42 15.36
CA VAL A 315 14.18 -18.45 14.37
C VAL A 315 13.06 -18.52 13.35
N CYS A 316 13.37 -18.25 12.09
CA CYS A 316 12.44 -18.34 10.97
C CYS A 316 12.19 -19.80 10.56
N PRO A 317 11.11 -20.10 9.83
CA PRO A 317 10.79 -21.46 9.38
C PRO A 317 11.87 -22.11 8.50
N ASP A 318 12.67 -21.29 7.80
CA ASP A 318 13.81 -21.74 6.98
C ASP A 318 15.10 -22.00 7.78
N GLY A 319 15.04 -21.80 9.12
CA GLY A 319 16.18 -21.96 10.03
C GLY A 319 17.07 -20.71 10.15
N ARG A 320 16.78 -19.63 9.44
CA ARG A 320 17.48 -18.36 9.58
C ARG A 320 17.17 -17.74 10.93
N GLU A 321 18.19 -17.24 11.62
CA GLU A 321 18.05 -16.50 12.87
C GLU A 321 18.03 -14.99 12.60
N ILE A 322 17.06 -14.30 13.19
CA ILE A 322 17.01 -12.83 13.24
C ILE A 322 17.54 -12.42 14.62
N PRO A 323 18.68 -11.72 14.69
CA PRO A 323 19.27 -11.32 15.96
C PRO A 323 18.41 -10.27 16.69
N LEU A 324 18.67 -10.06 17.97
CA LEU A 324 18.10 -8.93 18.72
C LEU A 324 18.71 -7.62 18.22
N CYS A 325 17.86 -6.58 18.12
CA CYS A 325 18.34 -5.24 17.75
C CYS A 325 19.16 -4.56 18.86
N GLY A 326 19.06 -5.00 20.12
CA GLY A 326 19.64 -4.34 21.25
C GLY A 326 18.82 -3.13 21.77
N ALA A 327 19.45 -2.30 22.59
CA ALA A 327 18.81 -1.14 23.17
C ALA A 327 18.70 0.02 22.16
N ASP A 328 17.66 0.84 22.27
CA ASP A 328 17.41 2.01 21.41
C ASP A 328 18.60 2.98 21.31
N ALA A 329 19.31 3.22 22.41
CA ALA A 329 20.48 4.07 22.42
C ALA A 329 21.60 3.49 21.54
N ALA A 330 21.88 2.20 21.66
CA ALA A 330 22.89 1.54 20.85
C ALA A 330 22.50 1.53 19.36
N LEU A 331 21.21 1.38 19.05
CA LEU A 331 20.69 1.49 17.67
C LEU A 331 20.88 2.89 17.11
N SER A 332 20.59 3.93 17.90
CA SER A 332 20.78 5.32 17.48
C SER A 332 22.25 5.61 17.18
N ASP A 333 23.17 5.10 18.01
CA ASP A 333 24.62 5.28 17.83
C ASP A 333 25.18 4.47 16.65
N SER A 334 24.57 3.31 16.36
CA SER A 334 25.01 2.39 15.27
C SER A 334 24.17 2.54 13.99
N TRP A 335 23.27 3.49 13.94
CA TRP A 335 22.41 3.76 12.78
C TRP A 335 23.25 4.31 11.63
N ASP A 336 24.00 3.42 10.99
CA ASP A 336 24.85 3.66 9.84
C ASP A 336 24.37 2.86 8.62
N ASP A 337 24.97 3.07 7.47
CA ASP A 337 24.56 2.48 6.21
C ASP A 337 24.65 0.94 6.18
N SER A 338 25.33 0.32 7.13
CA SER A 338 25.52 -1.11 7.17
C SER A 338 24.45 -1.89 7.94
N PHE A 339 23.69 -1.21 8.83
CA PHE A 339 22.80 -1.90 9.77
C PHE A 339 21.36 -2.08 9.29
N GLY A 340 20.89 -1.28 8.36
CA GLY A 340 19.52 -1.36 7.84
C GLY A 340 19.02 -0.02 7.31
N HIS A 341 17.78 0.02 6.82
CA HIS A 341 17.25 1.19 6.14
C HIS A 341 15.96 1.74 6.75
N ILE A 342 15.16 0.91 7.41
CA ILE A 342 13.95 1.34 8.10
C ILE A 342 13.99 0.81 9.52
N TRP A 343 13.72 1.67 10.48
CA TRP A 343 13.59 1.34 11.89
C TRP A 343 12.14 1.51 12.30
N SER A 344 11.49 0.45 12.70
CA SER A 344 10.11 0.48 13.20
C SER A 344 10.06 0.39 14.72
N LYS A 345 9.15 1.16 15.31
CA LYS A 345 8.83 1.13 16.74
C LYS A 345 7.34 0.93 16.94
N ILE A 346 6.97 0.22 18.00
CA ILE A 346 5.59 -0.04 18.40
C ILE A 346 5.38 0.33 19.86
N GLN A 347 4.12 0.56 20.22
CA GLN A 347 3.71 0.91 21.59
C GLN A 347 3.75 -0.30 22.54
#